data_0eb88b6e47d8b8fd26a3a8ea9f35f41c
#
_entry.id   0eb88b6e47d8b8fd26a3a8ea9f35f41c
#
_cell.length_a   1.000
_cell.length_b   1.000
_cell.length_c   1.000
_cell.angle_alpha   90.00
_cell.angle_beta   90.00
_cell.angle_gamma   90.00
#
_symmetry.space_group_name_H-M   'P 1'
#
loop_
_entity.id
_entity.type
_entity.pdbx_description
1 polymer ?
#
loop_
_entity_poly.entity_id
_entity_poly.type
_entity_poly.pdbx_seq_one_letter_code
_entity_poly.pdbx_strand_id
1 'polypeptide(L)'
;MKKNIVLTLLLFCAASLGAQNWEPLFNGKNLKGWKKLNGKAEYKIVDNAIVGISKMGTPNTFLTTSKNYGDFILEFDFKIDDGLNSGVQLRSESKKEFKKGRVHGYQFEIDPSQRAWSGGIYDEAR
;
A
#
# COMPACT_ATOMS: atom_id res chain seq x y z
N MET A 1 -69.97 4.67 -15.08
CA MET A 1 -68.72 3.93 -15.16
C MET A 1 -67.60 4.80 -14.60
N LYS A 2 -67.11 4.50 -13.38
CA LYS A 2 -66.01 5.23 -12.73
C LYS A 2 -64.68 4.52 -13.11
N LYS A 3 -63.81 5.22 -13.82
CA LYS A 3 -62.47 4.70 -14.14
C LYS A 3 -61.57 4.93 -12.93
N ASN A 4 -61.13 3.85 -12.30
CA ASN A 4 -60.11 3.89 -11.24
C ASN A 4 -58.74 4.01 -11.90
N ILE A 5 -58.09 5.16 -11.70
CA ILE A 5 -56.68 5.37 -12.08
C ILE A 5 -55.84 4.86 -10.92
N VAL A 6 -55.15 3.73 -11.12
CA VAL A 6 -54.13 3.21 -10.19
C VAL A 6 -52.84 3.93 -10.51
N LEU A 7 -52.46 4.85 -9.63
CA LEU A 7 -51.15 5.55 -9.70
C LEU A 7 -50.10 4.65 -9.08
N THR A 8 -49.33 3.96 -9.92
CA THR A 8 -48.17 3.14 -9.47
C THR A 8 -47.01 4.07 -9.17
N LEU A 9 -46.73 4.28 -7.89
CA LEU A 9 -45.59 5.04 -7.41
C LEU A 9 -44.31 4.15 -7.53
N LEU A 10 -43.53 4.34 -8.58
CA LEU A 10 -42.22 3.75 -8.72
C LEU A 10 -41.24 4.47 -7.76
N LEU A 11 -40.97 3.85 -6.61
CA LEU A 11 -39.84 4.27 -5.74
C LEU A 11 -38.54 3.96 -6.47
N PHE A 12 -37.93 4.97 -7.06
CA PHE A 12 -36.52 4.91 -7.49
C PHE A 12 -35.63 4.97 -6.22
N CYS A 13 -35.21 3.81 -5.75
CA CYS A 13 -34.14 3.72 -4.77
C CYS A 13 -32.84 4.10 -5.49
N ALA A 14 -32.49 5.38 -5.52
CA ALA A 14 -31.19 5.85 -5.95
C ALA A 14 -30.16 5.35 -4.92
N ALA A 15 -29.57 4.18 -5.18
CA ALA A 15 -28.37 3.76 -4.47
C ALA A 15 -27.31 4.82 -4.75
N SER A 16 -27.03 5.66 -3.79
CA SER A 16 -25.87 6.57 -3.82
C SER A 16 -24.63 5.69 -3.87
N LEU A 17 -24.11 5.44 -5.07
CA LEU A 17 -22.75 4.96 -5.25
C LEU A 17 -21.85 6.10 -4.74
N GLY A 18 -21.55 6.08 -3.45
CA GLY A 18 -20.57 6.99 -2.88
C GLY A 18 -19.29 6.86 -3.66
N ALA A 19 -18.94 7.90 -4.43
CA ALA A 19 -17.65 7.95 -5.09
C ALA A 19 -16.59 7.77 -4.01
N GLN A 20 -15.81 6.71 -4.10
CA GLN A 20 -14.71 6.47 -3.18
C GLN A 20 -13.69 7.58 -3.37
N ASN A 21 -13.48 8.39 -2.34
CA ASN A 21 -12.51 9.48 -2.38
C ASN A 21 -11.10 8.89 -2.21
N TRP A 22 -10.35 8.79 -3.30
CA TRP A 22 -8.97 8.39 -3.30
C TRP A 22 -8.06 9.54 -2.84
N GLU A 23 -7.19 9.26 -1.88
CA GLU A 23 -6.13 10.17 -1.44
C GLU A 23 -4.80 9.69 -2.03
N PRO A 24 -4.12 10.46 -2.89
CA PRO A 24 -2.83 10.06 -3.45
C PRO A 24 -1.77 10.05 -2.34
N LEU A 25 -1.13 8.91 -2.12
CA LEU A 25 -0.04 8.76 -1.16
C LEU A 25 1.27 9.40 -1.65
N PHE A 26 1.43 9.52 -2.96
CA PHE A 26 2.62 10.06 -3.60
C PHE A 26 2.24 11.18 -4.57
N ASN A 27 2.95 12.28 -4.53
CA ASN A 27 2.66 13.48 -5.34
C ASN A 27 3.38 13.51 -6.71
N GLY A 28 4.06 12.43 -7.09
CA GLY A 28 4.83 12.33 -8.34
C GLY A 28 6.15 13.10 -8.37
N LYS A 29 6.48 13.90 -7.34
CA LYS A 29 7.59 14.86 -7.40
C LYS A 29 8.66 14.68 -6.34
N ASN A 30 8.28 14.29 -5.13
CA ASN A 30 9.21 14.18 -4.01
C ASN A 30 8.66 13.26 -2.92
N LEU A 31 9.51 12.89 -1.97
CA LEU A 31 9.16 12.02 -0.85
C LEU A 31 8.64 12.78 0.38
N LYS A 32 8.04 13.96 0.21
CA LYS A 32 7.38 14.65 1.31
C LYS A 32 6.25 13.78 1.88
N GLY A 33 6.22 13.59 3.18
CA GLY A 33 5.27 12.67 3.83
C GLY A 33 5.75 11.22 3.93
N TRP A 34 6.98 10.95 3.48
CA TRP A 34 7.63 9.65 3.59
C TRP A 34 8.90 9.73 4.43
N LYS A 35 9.28 8.64 5.05
CA LYS A 35 10.54 8.49 5.78
C LYS A 35 11.16 7.12 5.49
N LYS A 36 12.48 7.09 5.43
CA LYS A 36 13.25 5.86 5.28
C LYS A 36 13.60 5.31 6.66
N LEU A 37 13.35 4.03 6.88
CA LEU A 37 13.71 3.31 8.09
C LEU A 37 14.63 2.13 7.78
N ASN A 38 15.46 1.80 8.76
CA ASN A 38 16.42 0.70 8.78
C ASN A 38 17.50 0.81 7.68
N GLY A 39 17.72 -0.20 6.88
CA GLY A 39 18.79 -0.43 5.92
C GLY A 39 19.41 0.76 5.16
N LYS A 40 20.07 0.48 4.04
CA LYS A 40 20.84 1.47 3.27
C LYS A 40 20.43 1.57 1.80
N ALA A 41 19.29 0.97 1.42
CA ALA A 41 18.75 1.15 0.08
C ALA A 41 18.45 2.62 -0.20
N GLU A 42 18.51 3.01 -1.45
CA GLU A 42 18.20 4.36 -1.89
C GLU A 42 16.79 4.42 -2.50
N TYR A 43 16.19 5.60 -2.45
CA TYR A 43 14.93 5.88 -3.13
C TYR A 43 15.08 7.12 -3.99
N LYS A 44 14.67 7.04 -5.24
CA LYS A 44 14.70 8.13 -6.22
C LYS A 44 13.31 8.32 -6.83
N ILE A 45 13.09 9.49 -7.39
CA ILE A 45 11.90 9.76 -8.20
C ILE A 45 12.33 9.74 -9.66
N VAL A 46 11.73 8.85 -10.43
CA VAL A 46 11.97 8.73 -11.88
C VAL A 46 10.61 8.56 -12.54
N ASP A 47 10.32 9.36 -13.55
CA ASP A 47 9.08 9.30 -14.35
C ASP A 47 7.81 9.20 -13.49
N ASN A 48 7.68 10.07 -12.50
CA ASN A 48 6.59 10.11 -11.53
C ASN A 48 6.42 8.83 -10.67
N ALA A 49 7.42 7.97 -10.62
CA ALA A 49 7.43 6.78 -9.79
C ALA A 49 8.49 6.85 -8.69
N ILE A 50 8.22 6.19 -7.57
CA ILE A 50 9.22 5.95 -6.53
C ILE A 50 10.03 4.72 -6.92
N VAL A 51 11.31 4.89 -7.16
CA VAL A 51 12.23 3.81 -7.49
C VAL A 51 13.09 3.48 -6.28
N GLY A 52 12.96 2.26 -5.76
CA GLY A 52 13.82 1.70 -4.71
C GLY A 52 15.03 1.00 -5.34
N ILE A 53 16.21 1.32 -4.85
CA ILE A 53 17.48 0.71 -5.31
C ILE A 53 18.05 -0.10 -4.15
N SER A 54 18.01 -1.42 -4.27
CA SER A 54 18.50 -2.32 -3.23
C SER A 54 20.01 -2.15 -3.01
N LYS A 55 20.47 -2.46 -1.79
CA LYS A 55 21.88 -2.46 -1.44
C LYS A 55 22.25 -3.77 -0.75
N MET A 56 23.03 -4.59 -1.43
CA MET A 56 23.48 -5.86 -0.89
C MET A 56 24.29 -5.70 0.40
N GLY A 57 24.23 -6.71 1.26
CA GLY A 57 24.96 -6.73 2.53
C GLY A 57 24.43 -5.74 3.58
N THR A 58 23.24 -5.24 3.41
CA THR A 58 22.57 -4.38 4.38
C THR A 58 21.21 -4.96 4.79
N PRO A 59 20.70 -4.63 5.99
CA PRO A 59 19.35 -4.99 6.38
C PRO A 59 18.30 -4.44 5.41
N ASN A 60 17.09 -5.00 5.44
CA ASN A 60 15.94 -4.47 4.71
C ASN A 60 15.75 -3.00 5.00
N THR A 61 15.37 -2.26 3.97
CA THR A 61 15.08 -0.84 4.05
C THR A 61 13.61 -0.62 3.72
N PHE A 62 12.94 0.20 4.52
CA PHE A 62 11.53 0.48 4.38
C PHE A 62 11.31 1.97 4.09
N LEU A 63 10.53 2.27 3.08
CA LEU A 63 9.99 3.59 2.83
C LEU A 63 8.59 3.64 3.41
N THR A 64 8.40 4.39 4.47
CA THR A 64 7.16 4.40 5.23
C THR A 64 6.47 5.75 5.14
N THR A 65 5.14 5.76 5.17
CA THR A 65 4.37 6.99 5.34
C THR A 65 4.64 7.61 6.71
N SER A 66 4.68 8.92 6.80
CA SER A 66 4.80 9.62 8.08
C SER A 66 3.46 9.73 8.82
N LYS A 67 2.35 9.52 8.12
CA LYS A 67 0.99 9.46 8.64
C LYS A 67 0.61 8.02 8.92
N ASN A 68 -0.15 7.79 9.97
CA ASN A 68 -0.77 6.50 10.25
C ASN A 68 -2.17 6.45 9.63
N TYR A 69 -2.60 5.25 9.26
CA TYR A 69 -3.91 4.99 8.67
C TYR A 69 -4.68 3.97 9.50
N GLY A 70 -5.99 4.14 9.60
CA GLY A 70 -6.90 3.17 10.19
C GLY A 70 -7.24 2.07 9.18
N ASP A 71 -8.51 1.86 8.93
CA ASP A 71 -8.97 0.97 7.85
C ASP A 71 -8.87 1.69 6.51
N PHE A 72 -8.37 1.00 5.49
CA PHE A 72 -8.11 1.60 4.19
C PHE A 72 -8.18 0.55 3.08
N ILE A 73 -8.36 1.04 1.87
CA ILE A 73 -8.06 0.33 0.63
C ILE A 73 -6.80 0.97 0.05
N LEU A 74 -5.80 0.17 -0.28
CA LEU A 74 -4.58 0.61 -0.94
C LEU A 74 -4.55 0.05 -2.36
N GLU A 75 -4.39 0.95 -3.32
CA GLU A 75 -4.19 0.61 -4.72
C GLU A 75 -2.89 1.23 -5.22
N PHE A 76 -2.07 0.45 -5.92
CA PHE A 76 -0.82 0.93 -6.49
C PHE A 76 -0.34 -0.02 -7.59
N ASP A 77 0.37 0.52 -8.56
CA ASP A 77 1.10 -0.26 -9.54
C ASP A 77 2.54 -0.48 -9.08
N PHE A 78 3.10 -1.62 -9.41
CA PHE A 78 4.52 -1.88 -9.15
C PHE A 78 5.19 -2.56 -10.32
N LYS A 79 6.50 -2.33 -10.41
CA LYS A 79 7.42 -3.05 -11.29
C LYS A 79 8.62 -3.47 -10.45
N ILE A 80 9.04 -4.71 -10.61
CA ILE A 80 10.19 -5.25 -9.90
C ILE A 80 11.12 -5.94 -10.92
N ASP A 81 12.43 -5.76 -10.74
CA ASP A 81 13.42 -6.41 -11.60
C ASP A 81 13.59 -7.89 -11.20
N ASP A 82 14.05 -8.70 -12.14
CA ASP A 82 14.29 -10.12 -11.94
C ASP A 82 15.28 -10.37 -10.78
N GLY A 83 14.98 -11.37 -9.98
CA GLY A 83 15.79 -11.75 -8.82
C GLY A 83 15.67 -10.83 -7.60
N LEU A 84 14.83 -9.80 -7.66
CA LEU A 84 14.50 -9.00 -6.51
C LEU A 84 13.22 -9.50 -5.82
N ASN A 85 13.10 -9.16 -4.54
CA ASN A 85 11.93 -9.36 -3.71
C ASN A 85 11.59 -8.04 -3.02
N SER A 86 10.32 -7.78 -2.82
CA SER A 86 9.81 -6.60 -2.14
C SER A 86 8.50 -6.92 -1.41
N GLY A 87 7.83 -5.90 -0.90
CA GLY A 87 6.53 -6.08 -0.27
C GLY A 87 5.98 -4.78 0.30
N VAL A 88 4.75 -4.86 0.74
CA VAL A 88 4.06 -3.75 1.41
C VAL A 88 3.80 -4.10 2.86
N GLN A 89 4.37 -3.33 3.76
CA GLN A 89 4.15 -3.47 5.19
C GLN A 89 2.80 -2.87 5.60
N LEU A 90 1.98 -3.65 6.29
CA LEU A 90 0.66 -3.26 6.77
C LEU A 90 0.61 -3.38 8.28
N ARG A 91 0.05 -2.39 8.98
CA ARG A 91 -0.08 -2.37 10.44
C ARG A 91 1.23 -2.71 11.16
N SER A 92 2.33 -2.26 10.58
CA SER A 92 3.68 -2.54 11.05
C SER A 92 4.18 -1.47 12.01
N GLU A 93 5.13 -1.85 12.83
CA GLU A 93 5.72 -1.00 13.86
C GLU A 93 7.24 -0.91 13.70
N SER A 94 7.81 0.16 14.28
CA SER A 94 9.26 0.36 14.40
C SER A 94 9.52 0.94 15.78
N LYS A 95 9.49 0.07 16.81
CA LYS A 95 9.73 0.45 18.20
C LYS A 95 11.21 0.26 18.56
N LYS A 96 11.80 1.27 19.22
CA LYS A 96 13.23 1.25 19.61
C LYS A 96 13.63 0.01 20.40
N GLU A 97 12.71 -0.50 21.22
CA GLU A 97 12.89 -1.66 22.10
C GLU A 97 12.95 -2.98 21.31
N PHE A 98 12.32 -3.03 20.13
CA PHE A 98 12.33 -4.22 19.28
C PHE A 98 13.49 -4.15 18.29
N LYS A 99 14.49 -5.02 18.48
CA LYS A 99 15.64 -5.16 17.56
C LYS A 99 16.21 -3.81 17.07
N LYS A 100 16.34 -2.84 18.00
CA LYS A 100 16.86 -1.47 17.75
C LYS A 100 16.02 -0.67 16.72
N GLY A 101 14.72 -0.81 16.73
CA GLY A 101 13.82 -0.09 15.83
C GLY A 101 13.61 -0.78 14.48
N ARG A 102 13.87 -2.07 14.39
CA ARG A 102 13.58 -2.81 13.15
C ARG A 102 12.08 -2.77 12.86
N VAL A 103 11.72 -2.44 11.63
CA VAL A 103 10.34 -2.58 11.15
C VAL A 103 9.94 -4.03 11.23
N HIS A 104 8.77 -4.28 11.76
CA HIS A 104 8.22 -5.63 11.95
C HIS A 104 6.70 -5.60 11.85
N GLY A 105 6.12 -6.70 11.45
CA GLY A 105 4.69 -6.87 11.27
C GLY A 105 4.33 -7.55 9.96
N TYR A 106 3.08 -7.44 9.56
CA TYR A 106 2.59 -8.11 8.37
C TYR A 106 3.10 -7.45 7.09
N GLN A 107 3.58 -8.27 6.16
CA GLN A 107 3.99 -7.87 4.84
C GLN A 107 3.17 -8.60 3.79
N PHE A 108 2.57 -7.86 2.89
CA PHE A 108 2.06 -8.38 1.64
C PHE A 108 3.23 -8.54 0.69
N GLU A 109 3.55 -9.79 0.30
CA GLU A 109 4.73 -10.12 -0.49
C GLU A 109 4.60 -9.71 -1.96
N ILE A 110 5.70 -9.24 -2.50
CA ILE A 110 5.93 -9.07 -3.94
C ILE A 110 7.15 -9.93 -4.30
N ASP A 111 6.88 -11.17 -4.71
CA ASP A 111 7.90 -12.17 -5.02
C ASP A 111 7.63 -12.79 -6.41
N PRO A 112 8.27 -12.28 -7.46
CA PRO A 112 8.12 -12.77 -8.82
C PRO A 112 8.96 -14.02 -9.11
N SER A 113 9.68 -14.54 -8.13
CA SER A 113 10.51 -15.74 -8.31
C SER A 113 9.65 -16.97 -8.65
N GLN A 114 10.32 -18.08 -8.98
CA GLN A 114 9.63 -19.37 -9.25
C GLN A 114 8.80 -19.87 -8.05
N ARG A 115 9.05 -19.36 -6.85
CA ARG A 115 8.22 -19.61 -5.67
C ARG A 115 6.79 -19.07 -5.85
N ALA A 116 6.57 -18.09 -6.75
CA ALA A 116 5.28 -17.48 -7.10
C ALA A 116 4.46 -17.07 -5.88
N TRP A 117 5.09 -16.40 -4.93
CA TRP A 117 4.48 -16.08 -3.64
C TRP A 117 4.00 -14.62 -3.51
N SER A 118 3.89 -13.90 -4.61
CA SER A 118 3.25 -12.59 -4.60
C SER A 118 1.81 -12.71 -4.10
N GLY A 119 1.42 -11.82 -3.20
CA GLY A 119 0.12 -11.86 -2.53
C GLY A 119 0.09 -12.66 -1.23
N GLY A 120 1.15 -13.40 -0.92
CA GLY A 120 1.29 -14.07 0.38
C GLY A 120 1.46 -13.08 1.53
N ILE A 121 1.08 -13.48 2.73
CA ILE A 121 1.32 -12.70 3.95
C ILE A 121 2.53 -13.26 4.68
N TYR A 122 3.51 -12.42 4.87
CA TYR A 122 4.75 -12.71 5.58
C TYR A 122 4.80 -11.95 6.91
N ASP A 123 5.42 -12.51 7.91
CA ASP A 123 5.63 -11.87 9.21
C ASP A 123 7.07 -11.32 9.29
N GLU A 124 7.26 -10.08 8.87
CA GLU A 124 8.58 -9.45 8.81
C GLU A 124 9.18 -9.30 10.22
N ALA A 125 10.35 -9.87 10.39
CA ALA A 125 11.21 -9.76 11.57
C ALA A 125 10.69 -10.31 12.91
N ARG A 126 9.53 -10.96 12.93
CA ARG A 126 9.01 -11.62 14.12
C ARG A 126 9.19 -13.13 14.10
#